data_a23a90a5db2c4099e4a8f1f1810ffb52
#
_entry.id   a23a90a5db2c4099e4a8f1f1810ffb52
#
_cell.length_a   1.000
_cell.length_b   1.000
_cell.length_c   1.000
_cell.angle_alpha   90.00
_cell.angle_beta   90.00
_cell.angle_gamma   90.00
#
_symmetry.space_group_name_H-M   'P 1'
#
loop_
_entity.id
_entity.type
_entity.pdbx_description
1 polymer ?
#
loop_
_entity_poly.entity_id
_entity_poly.type
_entity_poly.pdbx_seq_one_letter_code
_entity_poly.pdbx_strand_id
1 'polypeptide(L)'
;DRNIPRPEIIVVCGDLAEGANGDNAEKKIVRQYDEVETFLNKLVQHFLNGDKSRIIIVPGNHDLYRGATINSMEAIPDAMRENAKERYLGGDPKYRWSWKDFCFYLINNDNEYASRFKFFVEFYNRFYDGIRSIDDCDMLNNVIDLPEYNIAFASFNSCYRIDHLNQIGAINTRAIVEAQPDLSKVFKY
;
A
#
# COMPACT_ATOMS: atom_id res chain seq x y z
N ASP A 1 31.99 -11.82 0.22
CA ASP A 1 32.30 -11.90 -1.20
C ASP A 1 32.82 -10.56 -1.69
N ARG A 2 34.11 -10.49 -2.04
CA ARG A 2 34.80 -9.20 -2.31
C ARG A 2 34.49 -8.60 -3.68
N ASN A 3 33.66 -9.26 -4.49
CA ASN A 3 33.37 -8.87 -5.88
C ASN A 3 31.90 -8.48 -6.14
N ILE A 4 31.06 -8.38 -5.12
CA ILE A 4 29.69 -7.88 -5.30
C ILE A 4 29.75 -6.35 -5.29
N PRO A 5 29.31 -5.67 -6.37
CA PRO A 5 29.23 -4.22 -6.41
C PRO A 5 28.31 -3.73 -5.30
N ARG A 6 28.61 -2.54 -4.77
CA ARG A 6 27.77 -1.87 -3.79
C ARG A 6 26.43 -1.51 -4.49
N PRO A 7 25.26 -1.77 -3.88
CA PRO A 7 24.00 -1.35 -4.47
C PRO A 7 23.94 0.18 -4.53
N GLU A 8 23.45 0.69 -5.65
CA GLU A 8 23.27 2.12 -5.88
C GLU A 8 21.82 2.55 -5.75
N ILE A 9 20.90 1.59 -5.85
CA ILE A 9 19.45 1.78 -5.71
C ILE A 9 18.91 0.63 -4.86
N ILE A 10 17.96 0.93 -3.99
CA ILE A 10 17.25 -0.06 -3.17
C ILE A 10 15.75 -0.01 -3.52
N VAL A 11 15.15 -1.16 -3.82
CA VAL A 11 13.72 -1.28 -4.07
C VAL A 11 13.11 -2.17 -3.00
N VAL A 12 12.07 -1.69 -2.35
CA VAL A 12 11.33 -2.36 -1.27
C VAL A 12 9.91 -2.61 -1.76
N CYS A 13 9.61 -3.86 -2.04
CA CYS A 13 8.36 -4.30 -2.70
C CYS A 13 7.25 -4.65 -1.70
N GLY A 14 7.14 -3.93 -0.59
CA GLY A 14 6.08 -4.09 0.40
C GLY A 14 6.37 -5.09 1.51
N ASP A 15 5.33 -5.37 2.30
CA ASP A 15 5.36 -6.24 3.49
C ASP A 15 6.40 -5.81 4.52
N LEU A 16 6.50 -4.51 4.74
CA LEU A 16 7.41 -3.92 5.70
C LEU A 16 6.99 -4.20 7.15
N ALA A 17 5.68 -4.24 7.39
CA ALA A 17 5.10 -4.64 8.66
C ALA A 17 4.53 -6.06 8.55
N GLU A 18 4.51 -6.81 9.63
CA GLU A 18 3.80 -8.09 9.72
C GLU A 18 2.28 -7.88 9.81
N GLY A 19 1.88 -6.65 10.14
CA GLY A 19 0.53 -6.32 10.53
C GLY A 19 0.25 -6.68 12.01
N ALA A 20 -0.93 -6.37 12.48
CA ALA A 20 -1.35 -6.71 13.82
C ALA A 20 -2.87 -6.88 13.92
N ASN A 21 -3.31 -7.71 14.85
CA ASN A 21 -4.70 -7.98 15.15
C ASN A 21 -4.95 -7.89 16.67
N GLY A 22 -6.23 -7.70 17.05
CA GLY A 22 -6.69 -7.69 18.44
C GLY A 22 -6.26 -6.44 19.20
N ASP A 23 -6.25 -6.57 20.53
CA ASP A 23 -5.96 -5.46 21.42
C ASP A 23 -4.57 -4.86 21.17
N ASN A 24 -4.52 -3.53 21.15
CA ASN A 24 -3.30 -2.77 20.87
C ASN A 24 -2.69 -2.98 19.47
N ALA A 25 -3.46 -3.43 18.48
CA ALA A 25 -2.98 -3.65 17.11
C ALA A 25 -2.32 -2.39 16.54
N GLU A 26 -2.91 -1.21 16.73
CA GLU A 26 -2.33 0.06 16.26
C GLU A 26 -0.94 0.33 16.85
N LYS A 27 -0.79 0.17 18.17
CA LYS A 27 0.52 0.36 18.83
C LYS A 27 1.58 -0.62 18.33
N LYS A 28 1.16 -1.87 18.02
CA LYS A 28 2.08 -2.88 17.47
C LYS A 28 2.54 -2.50 16.07
N ILE A 29 1.62 -2.03 15.22
CA ILE A 29 1.96 -1.60 13.85
C ILE A 29 2.89 -0.38 13.87
N VAL A 30 2.58 0.62 14.69
CA VAL A 30 3.45 1.81 14.84
C VAL A 30 4.87 1.38 15.24
N ARG A 31 5.00 0.50 16.23
CA ARG A 31 6.31 -0.01 16.65
C ARG A 31 7.04 -0.76 15.54
N GLN A 32 6.33 -1.58 14.75
CA GLN A 32 6.94 -2.28 13.61
C GLN A 32 7.50 -1.27 12.60
N TYR A 33 6.76 -0.19 12.28
CA TYR A 33 7.26 0.85 11.39
C TYR A 33 8.43 1.64 11.97
N ASP A 34 8.51 1.85 13.28
CA ASP A 34 9.68 2.48 13.91
C ASP A 34 10.94 1.60 13.78
N GLU A 35 10.78 0.28 13.91
CA GLU A 35 11.84 -0.69 13.70
C GLU A 35 12.28 -0.73 12.22
N VAL A 36 11.32 -0.72 11.29
CA VAL A 36 11.54 -0.66 9.83
C VAL A 36 12.28 0.63 9.45
N GLU A 37 11.82 1.78 9.93
CA GLU A 37 12.47 3.06 9.65
C GLU A 37 13.92 3.08 10.12
N THR A 38 14.17 2.54 11.32
CA THR A 38 15.52 2.39 11.85
C THR A 38 16.39 1.51 10.95
N PHE A 39 15.85 0.39 10.47
CA PHE A 39 16.56 -0.52 9.58
C PHE A 39 16.84 0.12 8.22
N LEU A 40 15.83 0.73 7.59
CA LEU A 40 15.99 1.37 6.28
C LEU A 40 16.95 2.56 6.32
N ASN A 41 16.92 3.37 7.39
CA ASN A 41 17.88 4.45 7.56
C ASN A 41 19.32 3.92 7.64
N LYS A 42 19.56 2.77 8.30
CA LYS A 42 20.88 2.12 8.30
C LYS A 42 21.29 1.65 6.91
N LEU A 43 20.37 1.07 6.13
CA LEU A 43 20.64 0.65 4.75
C LEU A 43 20.98 1.84 3.86
N VAL A 44 20.19 2.91 3.93
CA VAL A 44 20.41 4.14 3.18
C VAL A 44 21.76 4.75 3.55
N GLN A 45 22.09 4.85 4.83
CA GLN A 45 23.38 5.37 5.28
C GLN A 45 24.54 4.51 4.82
N HIS A 46 24.40 3.18 4.90
CA HIS A 46 25.48 2.26 4.58
C HIS A 46 25.73 2.14 3.08
N PHE A 47 24.67 2.04 2.28
CA PHE A 47 24.77 1.75 0.85
C PHE A 47 24.63 3.00 -0.05
N LEU A 48 23.79 3.95 0.34
CA LEU A 48 23.40 5.08 -0.50
C LEU A 48 23.97 6.42 -0.02
N ASN A 49 24.91 6.40 0.94
CA ASN A 49 25.55 7.60 1.53
C ASN A 49 24.51 8.60 2.10
N GLY A 50 23.41 8.13 2.66
CA GLY A 50 22.34 8.95 3.21
C GLY A 50 21.29 9.44 2.20
N ASP A 51 21.45 9.12 0.92
CA ASP A 51 20.55 9.59 -0.14
C ASP A 51 19.27 8.75 -0.22
N LYS A 52 18.20 9.24 0.40
CA LYS A 52 16.88 8.62 0.38
C LYS A 52 16.17 8.71 -0.99
N SER A 53 16.65 9.51 -1.93
CA SER A 53 16.06 9.59 -3.27
C SER A 53 16.25 8.31 -4.06
N ARG A 54 17.23 7.48 -3.69
CA ARG A 54 17.57 6.22 -4.34
C ARG A 54 16.99 4.97 -3.69
N ILE A 55 16.16 5.10 -2.66
CA ILE A 55 15.33 4.01 -2.16
C ILE A 55 13.88 4.20 -2.62
N ILE A 56 13.28 3.15 -3.14
CA ILE A 56 11.92 3.13 -3.66
C ILE A 56 11.10 2.18 -2.80
N ILE A 57 9.99 2.64 -2.26
CA ILE A 57 9.15 1.88 -1.34
C ILE A 57 7.72 1.86 -1.88
N VAL A 58 7.11 0.69 -1.92
CA VAL A 58 5.69 0.49 -2.19
C VAL A 58 5.07 -0.36 -1.07
N PRO A 59 3.75 -0.28 -0.81
CA PRO A 59 3.11 -1.10 0.19
C PRO A 59 2.92 -2.54 -0.27
N GLY A 60 2.87 -3.47 0.68
CA GLY A 60 2.39 -4.83 0.52
C GLY A 60 1.07 -5.07 1.25
N ASN A 61 0.55 -6.27 1.17
CA ASN A 61 -0.73 -6.60 1.80
C ASN A 61 -0.65 -6.75 3.33
N HIS A 62 0.53 -6.92 3.90
CA HIS A 62 0.76 -6.91 5.34
C HIS A 62 0.86 -5.48 5.91
N ASP A 63 1.13 -4.48 5.08
CA ASP A 63 1.16 -3.07 5.48
C ASP A 63 -0.24 -2.47 5.74
N LEU A 64 -1.28 -3.27 5.53
CA LEU A 64 -2.67 -2.90 5.72
C LEU A 64 -3.11 -3.10 7.17
N TYR A 65 -3.75 -2.07 7.76
CA TYR A 65 -4.39 -2.15 9.07
C TYR A 65 -5.76 -2.81 8.97
N ARG A 66 -5.83 -4.10 9.34
CA ARG A 66 -7.06 -4.89 9.27
C ARG A 66 -8.20 -4.35 10.14
N GLY A 67 -7.90 -3.67 11.24
CA GLY A 67 -8.90 -3.03 12.09
C GLY A 67 -9.80 -2.06 11.31
N ALA A 68 -9.21 -1.23 10.46
CA ALA A 68 -9.96 -0.30 9.62
C ALA A 68 -10.90 -1.04 8.65
N THR A 69 -10.44 -2.13 8.03
CA THR A 69 -11.29 -2.90 7.10
C THR A 69 -12.42 -3.64 7.81
N ILE A 70 -12.17 -4.17 9.02
CA ILE A 70 -13.21 -4.84 9.82
C ILE A 70 -14.25 -3.83 10.28
N ASN A 71 -13.83 -2.68 10.82
CA ASN A 71 -14.72 -1.66 11.37
C ASN A 71 -15.52 -0.91 10.30
N SER A 72 -15.08 -0.98 9.03
CA SER A 72 -15.74 -0.31 7.90
C SER A 72 -16.84 -1.14 7.24
N MET A 73 -17.05 -2.38 7.68
CA MET A 73 -17.97 -3.32 7.03
C MET A 73 -19.04 -3.84 7.98
N GLU A 74 -20.23 -4.07 7.44
CA GLU A 74 -21.33 -4.72 8.13
C GLU A 74 -21.81 -5.97 7.37
N ALA A 75 -22.16 -7.01 8.12
CA ALA A 75 -22.79 -8.20 7.55
C ALA A 75 -24.19 -7.87 7.03
N ILE A 76 -24.50 -8.31 5.84
CA ILE A 76 -25.80 -8.08 5.21
C ILE A 76 -26.81 -9.13 5.70
N PRO A 77 -27.98 -8.70 6.21
CA PRO A 77 -29.04 -9.63 6.64
C PRO A 77 -29.49 -10.58 5.52
N ASP A 78 -29.87 -11.80 5.88
CA ASP A 78 -30.33 -12.84 4.92
C ASP A 78 -31.48 -12.37 4.02
N ALA A 79 -32.38 -11.53 4.52
CA ALA A 79 -33.48 -10.97 3.73
C ALA A 79 -32.98 -10.12 2.52
N MET A 80 -31.75 -9.63 2.56
CA MET A 80 -31.14 -8.83 1.49
C MET A 80 -30.09 -9.61 0.68
N ARG A 81 -29.92 -10.90 0.95
CA ARG A 81 -28.85 -11.74 0.41
C ARG A 81 -28.81 -11.80 -1.12
N GLU A 82 -29.97 -11.96 -1.78
CA GLU A 82 -30.02 -12.04 -3.25
C GLU A 82 -29.63 -10.71 -3.90
N ASN A 83 -30.08 -9.58 -3.37
CA ASN A 83 -29.63 -8.26 -3.85
C ASN A 83 -28.10 -8.07 -3.66
N ALA A 84 -27.59 -8.44 -2.50
CA ALA A 84 -26.15 -8.37 -2.22
C ALA A 84 -25.34 -9.25 -3.17
N LYS A 85 -25.83 -10.45 -3.48
CA LYS A 85 -25.22 -11.37 -4.45
C LYS A 85 -25.19 -10.78 -5.86
N GLU A 86 -26.27 -10.16 -6.31
CA GLU A 86 -26.32 -9.49 -7.61
C GLU A 86 -25.31 -8.36 -7.70
N ARG A 87 -25.21 -7.52 -6.65
CA ARG A 87 -24.23 -6.45 -6.56
C ARG A 87 -22.80 -6.98 -6.60
N TYR A 88 -22.51 -8.00 -5.78
CA TYR A 88 -21.19 -8.62 -5.72
C TYR A 88 -20.77 -9.21 -7.08
N LEU A 89 -21.67 -9.99 -7.71
CA LEU A 89 -21.43 -10.59 -9.03
C LEU A 89 -21.34 -9.53 -10.14
N GLY A 90 -22.04 -8.41 -9.99
CA GLY A 90 -21.95 -7.24 -10.87
C GLY A 90 -20.66 -6.43 -10.70
N GLY A 91 -19.79 -6.83 -9.76
CA GLY A 91 -18.47 -6.18 -9.55
C GLY A 91 -18.55 -4.90 -8.71
N ASP A 92 -19.64 -4.67 -7.97
CA ASP A 92 -19.76 -3.52 -7.08
C ASP A 92 -18.64 -3.57 -6.01
N PRO A 93 -17.75 -2.57 -5.97
CA PRO A 93 -16.57 -2.59 -5.12
C PRO A 93 -16.87 -2.49 -3.62
N LYS A 94 -18.11 -2.19 -3.25
CA LYS A 94 -18.52 -2.10 -1.84
C LYS A 94 -18.95 -3.44 -1.24
N TYR A 95 -19.18 -4.47 -2.05
CA TYR A 95 -19.65 -5.76 -1.56
C TYR A 95 -18.51 -6.76 -1.45
N ARG A 96 -18.53 -7.54 -0.36
CA ARG A 96 -17.58 -8.62 -0.08
C ARG A 96 -18.32 -9.92 0.25
N TRP A 97 -17.71 -11.04 -0.09
CA TRP A 97 -18.17 -12.35 0.33
C TRP A 97 -17.23 -12.91 1.40
N SER A 98 -17.78 -13.36 2.52
CA SER A 98 -17.05 -14.08 3.56
C SER A 98 -17.25 -15.58 3.41
N TRP A 99 -16.18 -16.30 3.07
CA TRP A 99 -16.17 -17.76 3.06
C TRP A 99 -16.23 -18.36 4.47
N LYS A 100 -15.80 -17.62 5.47
CA LYS A 100 -15.82 -18.05 6.86
C LYS A 100 -17.24 -17.98 7.44
N ASP A 101 -17.93 -16.88 7.18
CA ASP A 101 -19.22 -16.56 7.80
C ASP A 101 -20.41 -16.92 6.89
N PHE A 102 -20.13 -17.30 5.64
CA PHE A 102 -21.12 -17.62 4.60
C PHE A 102 -22.17 -16.51 4.38
N CYS A 103 -21.75 -15.26 4.47
CA CYS A 103 -22.60 -14.09 4.24
C CYS A 103 -21.87 -13.01 3.43
N PHE A 104 -22.66 -12.06 2.91
CA PHE A 104 -22.12 -10.86 2.28
C PHE A 104 -21.90 -9.77 3.32
N TYR A 105 -20.92 -8.93 3.06
CA TYR A 105 -20.61 -7.73 3.81
C TYR A 105 -20.70 -6.51 2.88
N LEU A 106 -21.13 -5.38 3.43
CA LEU A 106 -21.14 -4.07 2.77
C LEU A 106 -20.12 -3.16 3.44
N ILE A 107 -19.27 -2.54 2.66
CA ILE A 107 -18.45 -1.40 3.10
C ILE A 107 -19.40 -0.21 3.26
N ASN A 108 -19.76 0.12 4.49
CA ASN A 108 -20.69 1.18 4.84
C ASN A 108 -20.01 2.45 5.37
N ASN A 109 -18.72 2.37 5.71
CA ASN A 109 -17.90 3.50 6.13
C ASN A 109 -16.68 3.65 5.21
N ASP A 110 -16.83 4.44 4.15
CA ASP A 110 -15.77 4.64 3.15
C ASP A 110 -14.52 5.32 3.75
N ASN A 111 -14.68 6.24 4.72
CA ASN A 111 -13.57 6.93 5.35
C ASN A 111 -12.72 5.97 6.20
N GLU A 112 -13.38 5.11 6.97
CA GLU A 112 -12.69 4.09 7.77
C GLU A 112 -11.99 3.09 6.86
N TYR A 113 -12.64 2.65 5.78
CA TYR A 113 -12.03 1.76 4.79
C TYR A 113 -10.80 2.39 4.13
N ALA A 114 -10.86 3.66 3.77
CA ALA A 114 -9.74 4.39 3.17
C ALA A 114 -8.53 4.48 4.13
N SER A 115 -8.78 4.51 5.45
CA SER A 115 -7.72 4.61 6.47
C SER A 115 -6.88 3.34 6.64
N ARG A 116 -7.17 2.25 5.92
CA ARG A 116 -6.47 0.96 6.09
C ARG A 116 -4.96 1.00 5.85
N PHE A 117 -4.45 1.98 5.13
CA PHE A 117 -3.02 2.22 4.94
C PHE A 117 -2.46 3.39 5.76
N LYS A 118 -3.21 3.93 6.74
CA LYS A 118 -2.80 5.13 7.49
C LYS A 118 -1.39 5.03 8.07
N PHE A 119 -1.03 3.89 8.65
CA PHE A 119 0.28 3.69 9.27
C PHE A 119 1.41 3.61 8.25
N PHE A 120 1.16 3.01 7.08
CA PHE A 120 2.11 3.02 5.97
C PHE A 120 2.31 4.45 5.46
N VAL A 121 1.24 5.22 5.26
CA VAL A 121 1.30 6.62 4.82
C VAL A 121 2.10 7.48 5.80
N GLU A 122 1.81 7.36 7.10
CA GLU A 122 2.53 8.06 8.16
C GLU A 122 4.02 7.71 8.16
N PHE A 123 4.34 6.42 8.10
CA PHE A 123 5.72 5.94 7.98
C PHE A 123 6.40 6.48 6.72
N TYR A 124 5.76 6.35 5.55
CA TYR A 124 6.31 6.77 4.27
C TYR A 124 6.69 8.26 4.27
N ASN A 125 5.76 9.11 4.70
CA ASN A 125 5.96 10.56 4.75
C ASN A 125 7.06 10.95 5.75
N ARG A 126 7.10 10.31 6.90
CA ARG A 126 8.14 10.51 7.91
C ARG A 126 9.52 10.04 7.43
N PHE A 127 9.58 8.86 6.82
CA PHE A 127 10.83 8.30 6.30
C PHE A 127 11.45 9.18 5.22
N TYR A 128 10.64 9.63 4.24
CA TYR A 128 11.16 10.45 3.14
C TYR A 128 11.40 11.92 3.49
N ASP A 129 10.81 12.43 4.56
CA ASP A 129 11.07 13.78 5.10
C ASP A 129 11.03 14.87 4.03
N GLY A 130 9.96 14.93 3.26
CA GLY A 130 9.73 15.92 2.21
C GLY A 130 10.33 15.61 0.83
N ILE A 131 11.18 14.58 0.69
CA ILE A 131 11.67 14.13 -0.63
C ILE A 131 10.51 13.58 -1.47
N ARG A 132 9.61 12.85 -0.83
CA ARG A 132 8.38 12.28 -1.40
C ARG A 132 7.29 12.27 -0.34
N SER A 133 6.04 12.37 -0.78
CA SER A 133 4.89 12.22 0.10
C SER A 133 3.75 11.54 -0.62
N ILE A 134 2.85 10.94 0.14
CA ILE A 134 1.58 10.39 -0.30
C ILE A 134 0.50 10.79 0.69
N ASP A 135 -0.68 11.13 0.20
CA ASP A 135 -1.86 11.42 1.04
C ASP A 135 -2.82 10.24 1.04
N ASP A 136 -2.96 9.59 -0.12
CA ASP A 136 -3.80 8.42 -0.33
C ASP A 136 -2.97 7.28 -0.95
N CYS A 137 -2.79 6.21 -0.19
CA CYS A 137 -2.02 5.05 -0.65
C CYS A 137 -2.64 4.36 -1.87
N ASP A 138 -3.97 4.41 -2.03
CA ASP A 138 -4.65 3.85 -3.20
C ASP A 138 -4.38 4.66 -4.48
N MET A 139 -3.89 5.89 -4.31
CA MET A 139 -3.50 6.80 -5.39
C MET A 139 -1.98 6.90 -5.58
N LEU A 140 -1.20 6.03 -4.92
CA LEU A 140 0.25 6.00 -5.11
C LEU A 140 0.60 5.82 -6.59
N ASN A 141 1.31 6.81 -7.16
CA ASN A 141 1.65 6.89 -8.58
C ASN A 141 3.01 7.60 -8.83
N ASN A 142 3.95 7.43 -7.92
CA ASN A 142 5.24 8.11 -8.00
C ASN A 142 6.07 7.63 -9.18
N VAL A 143 6.44 8.54 -10.08
CA VAL A 143 7.43 8.31 -11.14
C VAL A 143 8.76 8.92 -10.69
N ILE A 144 9.79 8.08 -10.62
CA ILE A 144 11.12 8.42 -10.10
C ILE A 144 12.11 8.24 -11.24
N ASP A 145 12.63 9.35 -11.75
CA ASP A 145 13.66 9.36 -12.80
C ASP A 145 15.04 9.41 -12.14
N LEU A 146 15.91 8.49 -12.51
CA LEU A 146 17.31 8.40 -12.10
C LEU A 146 18.19 8.40 -13.35
N PRO A 147 18.33 9.54 -14.01
CA PRO A 147 18.99 9.65 -15.31
C PRO A 147 20.48 9.26 -15.27
N GLU A 148 21.15 9.44 -14.13
CA GLU A 148 22.53 9.02 -13.92
C GLU A 148 22.73 7.51 -14.00
N TYR A 149 21.66 6.72 -13.79
CA TYR A 149 21.64 5.26 -13.94
C TYR A 149 20.91 4.80 -15.20
N ASN A 150 20.36 5.72 -15.98
CA ASN A 150 19.50 5.44 -17.13
C ASN A 150 18.33 4.52 -16.78
N ILE A 151 17.71 4.77 -15.62
CA ILE A 151 16.60 3.98 -15.05
C ILE A 151 15.51 4.92 -14.54
N ALA A 152 14.26 4.54 -14.75
CA ALA A 152 13.13 5.14 -14.09
C ALA A 152 12.26 4.09 -13.41
N PHE A 153 11.62 4.46 -12.33
CA PHE A 153 10.67 3.63 -11.58
C PHE A 153 9.29 4.26 -11.59
N ALA A 154 8.28 3.46 -11.85
CA ALA A 154 6.88 3.82 -11.62
C ALA A 154 6.34 2.99 -10.44
N SER A 155 6.03 3.65 -9.35
CA SER A 155 5.61 3.03 -8.09
C SER A 155 4.10 3.10 -7.95
N PHE A 156 3.44 1.95 -7.83
CA PHE A 156 2.00 1.83 -7.64
C PHE A 156 1.68 0.94 -6.45
N ASN A 157 0.53 1.19 -5.82
CA ASN A 157 -0.04 0.28 -4.83
C ASN A 157 -0.76 -0.88 -5.55
N SER A 158 -0.18 -2.09 -5.48
CA SER A 158 -0.80 -3.32 -5.99
C SER A 158 -1.84 -3.92 -5.03
N CYS A 159 -1.98 -3.36 -3.84
CA CYS A 159 -2.92 -3.80 -2.81
C CYS A 159 -4.24 -3.01 -2.82
N TYR A 160 -4.51 -2.28 -3.90
CA TYR A 160 -5.80 -1.62 -4.10
C TYR A 160 -6.95 -2.65 -3.99
N ARG A 161 -7.95 -2.35 -3.15
CA ARG A 161 -9.08 -3.22 -2.79
C ARG A 161 -8.75 -4.48 -1.97
N ILE A 162 -7.50 -4.70 -1.55
CA ILE A 162 -7.20 -5.75 -0.57
C ILE A 162 -7.78 -5.35 0.79
N ASP A 163 -8.39 -6.32 1.45
CA ASP A 163 -8.90 -6.23 2.82
C ASP A 163 -8.95 -7.62 3.46
N HIS A 164 -9.56 -7.76 4.63
CA HIS A 164 -9.62 -9.03 5.35
C HIS A 164 -10.50 -10.09 4.67
N LEU A 165 -11.38 -9.72 3.73
CA LEU A 165 -12.25 -10.62 2.96
C LEU A 165 -11.83 -10.77 1.50
N ASN A 166 -11.12 -9.80 0.95
CA ASN A 166 -10.64 -9.81 -0.43
C ASN A 166 -9.10 -9.82 -0.47
N GLN A 167 -8.52 -10.91 -0.93
CA GLN A 167 -7.08 -11.08 -1.07
C GLN A 167 -6.56 -10.82 -2.49
N ILE A 168 -7.46 -10.47 -3.41
CA ILE A 168 -7.08 -10.20 -4.81
C ILE A 168 -6.71 -8.73 -4.93
N GLY A 169 -5.43 -8.48 -5.18
CA GLY A 169 -4.91 -7.15 -5.42
C GLY A 169 -5.17 -6.64 -6.82
N ALA A 170 -5.08 -5.33 -6.97
CA ALA A 170 -5.15 -4.64 -8.24
C ALA A 170 -4.38 -3.31 -8.11
N ILE A 171 -4.11 -2.66 -9.23
CA ILE A 171 -3.65 -1.27 -9.25
C ILE A 171 -4.87 -0.39 -9.55
N ASN A 172 -4.99 0.74 -8.85
CA ASN A 172 -6.04 1.71 -9.14
C ASN A 172 -5.80 2.32 -10.53
N THR A 173 -6.75 2.11 -11.43
CA THR A 173 -6.67 2.62 -12.82
C THR A 173 -6.49 4.14 -12.87
N ARG A 174 -7.10 4.88 -11.93
CA ARG A 174 -6.94 6.32 -11.83
C ARG A 174 -5.49 6.71 -11.50
N ALA A 175 -4.82 5.97 -10.60
CA ALA A 175 -3.42 6.21 -10.30
C ALA A 175 -2.52 6.03 -11.53
N ILE A 176 -2.82 5.02 -12.38
CA ILE A 176 -2.10 4.82 -13.66
C ILE A 176 -2.32 6.01 -14.59
N VAL A 177 -3.56 6.49 -14.73
CA VAL A 177 -3.88 7.65 -15.59
C VAL A 177 -3.17 8.91 -15.09
N GLU A 178 -3.16 9.15 -13.80
CA GLU A 178 -2.49 10.31 -13.19
C GLU A 178 -0.95 10.26 -13.33
N ALA A 179 -0.35 9.07 -13.43
CA ALA A 179 1.08 8.89 -13.69
C ALA A 179 1.49 9.20 -15.15
N GLN A 180 0.57 9.13 -16.11
CA GLN A 180 0.90 9.23 -17.55
C GLN A 180 1.70 10.48 -17.95
N PRO A 181 1.41 11.71 -17.46
CA PRO A 181 2.19 12.89 -17.81
C PRO A 181 3.66 12.76 -17.39
N ASP A 182 3.94 12.17 -16.23
CA ASP A 182 5.30 12.01 -15.73
C ASP A 182 6.02 10.85 -16.40
N LEU A 183 5.33 9.75 -16.68
CA LEU A 183 5.85 8.65 -17.50
C LEU A 183 6.25 9.15 -18.90
N SER A 184 5.43 10.01 -19.52
CA SER A 184 5.74 10.57 -20.84
C SER A 184 6.96 11.49 -20.84
N LYS A 185 7.32 12.10 -19.72
CA LYS A 185 8.55 12.90 -19.57
C LYS A 185 9.80 12.02 -19.52
N VAL A 186 9.68 10.85 -18.90
CA VAL A 186 10.78 9.89 -18.73
C VAL A 186 11.00 9.07 -19.99
N PHE A 187 9.93 8.61 -20.64
CA PHE A 187 9.98 7.88 -21.92
C PHE A 187 10.12 8.86 -23.10
N LYS A 188 11.26 9.50 -23.23
CA LYS A 188 11.56 10.40 -24.36
C LYS A 188 12.21 9.69 -25.57
N TYR A 189 12.07 8.36 -25.65
CA TYR A 189 12.71 7.54 -26.69
C TYR A 189 11.73 6.59 -27.34
#